data_06cbd2645c78611584d4c5b0738ca042
#
_entry.id   06cbd2645c78611584d4c5b0738ca042
#
_cell.length_a   1.000
_cell.length_b   1.000
_cell.length_c   1.000
_cell.angle_alpha   90.00
_cell.angle_beta   90.00
_cell.angle_gamma   90.00
#
_symmetry.space_group_name_H-M   'P 1'
#
loop_
_entity.id
_entity.type
_entity.pdbx_description
1 polymer ?
#
loop_
_entity_poly.entity_id
_entity_poly.type
_entity_poly.pdbx_seq_one_letter_code
_entity_poly.pdbx_strand_id
1 'polypeptide(L)'
;MIATVRRRPWPACRRCPAIAIDLGSARTRAWTAGSHGILDVPTVSGPDSFPAHPVQRGSIVDPAGATQMLSRLLARRIPKNAQPVIAFTVPVLSGQQHYATAVGVLQALHPRTMLAMDSVMAIVLATGADPFRPLLVIDLGAHLTEVALLAEGDILTARREVMGTRDLEGSTPADLATKIASVITHMMRHDPLPQFFDALDRGPLLAGGGALRPELVHQLSARLHAPVQPAPQPHTAALRGAARALRSAQHHPSLGPPLHLAP
;
A
#
# COMPACT_ATOMS: atom_id res chain seq x y z
N MET A 1 -18.84 15.91 26.89
CA MET A 1 -18.87 16.79 25.70
C MET A 1 -17.97 16.17 24.63
N ILE A 2 -18.57 15.53 23.61
CA ILE A 2 -17.82 14.91 22.50
C ILE A 2 -17.50 16.05 21.55
N ALA A 3 -16.20 16.38 21.41
CA ALA A 3 -15.75 17.36 20.46
C ALA A 3 -16.06 16.87 19.03
N THR A 4 -17.00 17.53 18.39
CA THR A 4 -17.33 17.29 16.99
C THR A 4 -16.16 17.76 16.13
N VAL A 5 -15.27 16.84 15.77
CA VAL A 5 -14.24 17.11 14.76
C VAL A 5 -14.97 17.42 13.46
N ARG A 6 -14.98 18.68 13.05
CA ARG A 6 -15.46 19.09 11.73
C ARG A 6 -14.61 18.37 10.68
N ARG A 7 -15.09 17.25 10.17
CA ARG A 7 -14.52 16.58 9.00
C ARG A 7 -14.65 17.53 7.82
N ARG A 8 -13.57 18.21 7.45
CA ARG A 8 -13.53 18.94 6.17
C ARG A 8 -13.74 17.92 5.06
N PRO A 9 -14.63 18.21 4.08
CA PRO A 9 -14.82 17.29 2.97
C PRO A 9 -13.49 17.05 2.26
N TRP A 10 -13.15 15.84 2.10
CA TRP A 10 -11.95 15.32 1.41
C TRP A 10 -12.18 15.26 -0.10
N PRO A 11 -11.14 15.49 -0.91
CA PRO A 11 -10.09 16.50 -0.81
C PRO A 11 -10.61 17.86 -1.25
N ALA A 12 -10.34 18.88 -0.47
CA ALA A 12 -10.86 20.24 -0.70
C ALA A 12 -10.24 20.99 -1.91
N CYS A 13 -9.41 20.34 -2.73
CA CYS A 13 -8.67 21.03 -3.80
C CYS A 13 -8.52 20.19 -5.07
N ARG A 14 -9.25 20.55 -6.13
CA ARG A 14 -9.10 19.94 -7.47
C ARG A 14 -7.82 20.38 -8.20
N ARG A 15 -7.27 21.54 -7.87
CA ARG A 15 -6.09 22.12 -8.52
C ARG A 15 -4.77 21.84 -7.81
N CYS A 16 -4.83 21.25 -6.61
CA CYS A 16 -3.61 20.91 -5.87
C CYS A 16 -2.91 19.72 -6.55
N PRO A 17 -1.57 19.72 -6.59
CA PRO A 17 -0.82 18.56 -7.04
C PRO A 17 -1.25 17.32 -6.26
N ALA A 18 -1.52 16.23 -6.97
CA ALA A 18 -1.87 14.95 -6.37
C ALA A 18 -0.66 14.03 -6.41
N ILE A 19 -0.32 13.44 -5.28
CA ILE A 19 0.83 12.55 -5.13
C ILE A 19 0.39 11.28 -4.41
N ALA A 20 0.68 10.13 -4.99
CA ALA A 20 0.60 8.85 -4.28
C ALA A 20 2.01 8.37 -3.95
N ILE A 21 2.20 7.79 -2.76
CA ILE A 21 3.49 7.30 -2.26
C ILE A 21 3.30 5.90 -1.67
N ASP A 22 4.19 5.00 -2.06
CA ASP A 22 4.37 3.67 -1.47
C ASP A 22 5.81 3.58 -0.96
N LEU A 23 5.97 3.57 0.37
CA LEU A 23 7.25 3.60 1.04
C LEU A 23 7.61 2.20 1.54
N GLY A 24 8.15 1.36 0.64
CA GLY A 24 8.54 -0.01 0.97
C GLY A 24 9.98 -0.12 1.48
N SER A 25 10.32 -1.25 2.10
CA SER A 25 11.65 -1.50 2.68
C SER A 25 12.77 -1.59 1.65
N ALA A 26 12.49 -2.04 0.43
CA ALA A 26 13.51 -2.16 -0.63
C ALA A 26 13.39 -1.06 -1.67
N ARG A 27 12.17 -0.63 -1.96
CA ARG A 27 11.89 0.37 -3.00
C ARG A 27 10.82 1.34 -2.53
N THR A 28 11.07 2.60 -2.81
CA THR A 28 10.10 3.69 -2.66
C THR A 28 9.54 4.04 -4.01
N ARG A 29 8.22 4.08 -4.09
CA ARG A 29 7.52 4.42 -5.33
C ARG A 29 6.65 5.63 -5.13
N ALA A 30 6.60 6.49 -6.16
CA ALA A 30 5.74 7.65 -6.15
C ALA A 30 5.11 7.87 -7.53
N TRP A 31 3.87 8.32 -7.51
CA TRP A 31 3.13 8.80 -8.67
C TRP A 31 2.71 10.24 -8.44
N THR A 32 2.81 11.08 -9.46
CA THR A 32 2.35 12.48 -9.39
C THR A 32 1.41 12.78 -10.57
N ALA A 33 0.30 13.46 -10.30
CA ALA A 33 -0.62 13.87 -11.34
C ALA A 33 0.06 14.79 -12.36
N GLY A 34 -0.21 14.56 -13.65
CA GLY A 34 0.39 15.34 -14.73
C GLY A 34 1.80 14.92 -15.13
N SER A 35 2.40 13.93 -14.45
CA SER A 35 3.68 13.35 -14.90
C SER A 35 3.48 12.02 -15.62
N HIS A 36 4.36 11.75 -16.57
CA HIS A 36 4.41 10.45 -17.22
C HIS A 36 5.21 9.47 -16.37
N GLY A 37 4.56 8.38 -15.94
CA GLY A 37 5.19 7.25 -15.27
C GLY A 37 5.25 7.34 -13.74
N ILE A 38 5.65 6.21 -13.17
CA ILE A 38 5.88 6.00 -11.74
C ILE A 38 7.37 6.20 -11.49
N LEU A 39 7.71 6.94 -10.44
CA LEU A 39 9.05 6.92 -9.86
C LEU A 39 9.19 5.62 -9.07
N ASP A 40 10.26 4.88 -9.31
CA ASP A 40 10.56 3.63 -8.59
C ASP A 40 12.06 3.59 -8.30
N VAL A 41 12.44 3.87 -7.06
CA VAL A 41 13.83 4.00 -6.63
C VAL A 41 14.13 3.10 -5.43
N PRO A 42 15.38 2.71 -5.22
CA PRO A 42 15.78 2.05 -3.97
C PRO A 42 15.43 2.91 -2.75
N THR A 43 14.97 2.28 -1.66
CA THR A 43 14.73 2.95 -0.38
C THR A 43 16.04 3.06 0.37
N VAL A 44 16.84 4.06 0.00
CA VAL A 44 18.13 4.34 0.63
C VAL A 44 18.27 5.83 0.91
N SER A 45 18.95 6.15 2.00
CA SER A 45 19.32 7.50 2.39
C SER A 45 20.84 7.58 2.59
N GLY A 46 21.38 8.81 2.72
CA GLY A 46 22.81 9.02 2.86
C GLY A 46 23.57 9.08 1.53
N PRO A 47 24.89 9.19 1.58
CA PRO A 47 25.75 9.17 0.40
C PRO A 47 25.86 7.75 -0.17
N ASP A 48 26.16 7.65 -1.49
CA ASP A 48 26.28 6.35 -2.19
C ASP A 48 27.34 5.44 -1.58
N SER A 49 28.36 6.01 -0.95
CA SER A 49 29.44 5.27 -0.26
C SER A 49 29.00 4.60 1.05
N PHE A 50 27.93 5.10 1.68
CA PHE A 50 27.37 4.58 2.92
C PHE A 50 25.85 4.64 2.90
N PRO A 51 25.18 3.75 2.13
CA PRO A 51 23.74 3.74 2.02
C PRO A 51 23.11 3.29 3.34
N ALA A 52 22.22 4.10 3.89
CA ALA A 52 21.37 3.73 5.01
C ALA A 52 19.98 3.31 4.50
N HIS A 53 19.34 2.37 5.18
CA HIS A 53 18.01 1.88 4.85
C HIS A 53 16.98 2.46 5.83
N PRO A 54 16.32 3.57 5.49
CA PRO A 54 15.42 4.27 6.41
C PRO A 54 14.13 3.51 6.70
N VAL A 55 13.80 2.52 5.86
CA VAL A 55 12.66 1.63 6.06
C VAL A 55 13.15 0.20 6.09
N GLN A 56 12.83 -0.51 7.17
CA GLN A 56 13.23 -1.90 7.34
C GLN A 56 12.03 -2.73 7.78
N ARG A 57 11.80 -3.85 7.11
CA ARG A 57 10.76 -4.82 7.50
C ARG A 57 9.39 -4.20 7.74
N GLY A 58 9.02 -3.22 6.87
CA GLY A 58 7.75 -2.50 6.96
C GLY A 58 7.69 -1.41 8.04
N SER A 59 8.80 -1.08 8.68
CA SER A 59 8.88 -0.02 9.70
C SER A 59 9.83 1.10 9.29
N ILE A 60 9.46 2.35 9.53
CA ILE A 60 10.33 3.52 9.33
C ILE A 60 11.26 3.60 10.54
N VAL A 61 12.52 3.20 10.36
CA VAL A 61 13.53 3.15 11.44
C VAL A 61 14.39 4.41 11.48
N ASP A 62 14.50 5.12 10.36
CA ASP A 62 15.18 6.41 10.24
C ASP A 62 14.25 7.43 9.57
N PRO A 63 13.42 8.14 10.37
CA PRO A 63 12.51 9.15 9.84
C PRO A 63 13.24 10.31 9.14
N ALA A 64 14.42 10.70 9.62
CA ALA A 64 15.20 11.79 9.03
C ALA A 64 15.73 11.41 7.64
N GLY A 65 16.29 10.20 7.51
CA GLY A 65 16.74 9.66 6.22
C GLY A 65 15.59 9.47 5.24
N ALA A 66 14.43 8.96 5.69
CA ALA A 66 13.24 8.82 4.87
C ALA A 66 12.75 10.20 4.36
N THR A 67 12.72 11.21 5.23
CA THR A 67 12.37 12.58 4.87
C THR A 67 13.31 13.16 3.82
N GLN A 68 14.61 13.01 4.01
CA GLN A 68 15.61 13.52 3.07
C GLN A 68 15.47 12.83 1.70
N MET A 69 15.32 11.51 1.69
CA MET A 69 15.12 10.72 0.48
C MET A 69 13.88 11.17 -0.29
N LEU A 70 12.71 11.28 0.38
CA LEU A 70 11.47 11.71 -0.26
C LEU A 70 11.54 13.14 -0.77
N SER A 71 12.14 14.04 -0.01
CA SER A 71 12.34 15.44 -0.42
C SER A 71 13.17 15.52 -1.69
N ARG A 72 14.26 14.76 -1.80
CA ARG A 72 15.10 14.69 -3.03
C ARG A 72 14.32 14.08 -4.20
N LEU A 73 13.61 12.99 -3.96
CA LEU A 73 12.85 12.27 -4.98
C LEU A 73 11.78 13.15 -5.64
N LEU A 74 11.10 13.95 -4.83
CA LEU A 74 9.94 14.74 -5.25
C LEU A 74 10.24 16.22 -5.51
N ALA A 75 11.47 16.70 -5.25
CA ALA A 75 11.86 18.11 -5.38
C ALA A 75 11.56 18.71 -6.77
N ARG A 76 11.67 17.91 -7.83
CA ARG A 76 11.42 18.34 -9.23
C ARG A 76 9.99 18.05 -9.69
N ARG A 77 9.17 17.41 -8.84
CA ARG A 77 7.79 16.98 -9.18
C ARG A 77 6.74 17.83 -8.50
N ILE A 78 7.10 18.48 -7.41
CA ILE A 78 6.23 19.37 -6.66
C ILE A 78 6.62 20.81 -7.04
N PRO A 79 5.70 21.61 -7.63
CA PRO A 79 5.98 23.02 -7.88
C PRO A 79 6.33 23.75 -6.58
N LYS A 80 7.26 24.72 -6.65
CA LYS A 80 7.62 25.56 -5.51
C LYS A 80 6.35 26.20 -4.94
N ASN A 81 6.22 26.21 -3.62
CA ASN A 81 5.06 26.74 -2.90
C ASN A 81 3.72 26.00 -3.12
N ALA A 82 3.71 24.87 -3.82
CA ALA A 82 2.51 24.07 -3.92
C ALA A 82 2.30 23.25 -2.64
N GLN A 83 1.05 23.09 -2.25
CA GLN A 83 0.63 22.23 -1.15
C GLN A 83 -0.04 20.98 -1.75
N PRO A 84 0.66 19.86 -1.90
CA PRO A 84 0.11 18.67 -2.52
C PRO A 84 -0.97 18.01 -1.65
N VAL A 85 -1.85 17.27 -2.29
CA VAL A 85 -2.69 16.27 -1.65
C VAL A 85 -1.97 14.93 -1.79
N ILE A 86 -1.67 14.28 -0.68
CA ILE A 86 -0.88 13.05 -0.67
C ILE A 86 -1.75 11.87 -0.24
N ALA A 87 -1.79 10.81 -1.05
CA ALA A 87 -2.23 9.49 -0.61
C ALA A 87 -0.99 8.61 -0.39
N PHE A 88 -0.95 7.86 0.70
CA PHE A 88 0.17 6.97 0.98
C PHE A 88 -0.31 5.63 1.53
N THR A 89 0.43 4.58 1.19
CA THR A 89 0.15 3.24 1.68
C THR A 89 0.80 3.01 3.02
N VAL A 90 0.12 2.27 3.88
CA VAL A 90 0.63 1.75 5.14
C VAL A 90 0.41 0.25 5.20
N PRO A 91 1.31 -0.51 5.79
CA PRO A 91 1.06 -1.94 6.00
C PRO A 91 -0.16 -2.17 6.88
N VAL A 92 -0.92 -3.24 6.62
CA VAL A 92 -2.02 -3.65 7.52
C VAL A 92 -1.51 -3.81 8.95
N LEU A 93 -2.39 -3.60 9.92
CA LEU A 93 -2.05 -3.70 11.33
C LEU A 93 -0.89 -2.78 11.76
N SER A 94 -0.63 -1.72 11.00
CA SER A 94 0.34 -0.68 11.38
C SER A 94 -0.22 0.13 12.52
N GLY A 95 0.17 0.05 13.71
CA GLY A 95 -0.35 0.82 14.83
C GLY A 95 -0.21 2.35 14.66
N GLN A 96 -0.82 3.10 15.57
CA GLN A 96 -0.81 4.57 15.58
C GLN A 96 0.60 5.18 15.51
N GLN A 97 1.58 4.54 16.14
CA GLN A 97 2.98 4.98 16.12
C GLN A 97 3.57 4.98 14.70
N HIS A 98 3.33 3.92 13.93
CA HIS A 98 3.79 3.84 12.54
C HIS A 98 3.13 4.92 11.69
N TYR A 99 1.81 5.08 11.83
CA TYR A 99 1.05 6.13 11.15
C TYR A 99 1.60 7.51 11.48
N ALA A 100 1.81 7.83 12.75
CA ALA A 100 2.36 9.13 13.19
C ALA A 100 3.76 9.38 12.61
N THR A 101 4.61 8.35 12.57
CA THR A 101 5.95 8.44 11.98
C THR A 101 5.88 8.70 10.47
N ALA A 102 5.02 7.98 9.74
CA ALA A 102 4.83 8.18 8.30
C ALA A 102 4.30 9.59 8.00
N VAL A 103 3.32 10.06 8.76
CA VAL A 103 2.80 11.43 8.67
C VAL A 103 3.91 12.45 8.91
N GLY A 104 4.73 12.27 9.94
CA GLY A 104 5.86 13.15 10.25
C GLY A 104 6.87 13.25 9.10
N VAL A 105 7.22 12.12 8.50
CA VAL A 105 8.09 12.06 7.31
C VAL A 105 7.50 12.82 6.12
N LEU A 106 6.20 12.66 5.86
CA LEU A 106 5.51 13.28 4.73
C LEU A 106 5.24 14.78 4.94
N GLN A 107 5.24 15.29 6.17
CA GLN A 107 5.08 16.71 6.47
C GLN A 107 6.15 17.59 5.80
N ALA A 108 7.34 17.05 5.55
CA ALA A 108 8.41 17.76 4.84
C ALA A 108 8.05 18.14 3.39
N LEU A 109 7.02 17.51 2.82
CA LEU A 109 6.48 17.86 1.51
C LEU A 109 5.41 18.96 1.58
N HIS A 110 5.17 19.55 2.75
CA HIS A 110 4.16 20.58 3.01
C HIS A 110 2.77 20.25 2.47
N PRO A 111 2.21 19.05 2.78
CA PRO A 111 0.95 18.62 2.23
C PRO A 111 -0.21 19.46 2.74
N ARG A 112 -1.16 19.78 1.86
CA ARG A 112 -2.47 20.35 2.22
C ARG A 112 -3.32 19.34 2.98
N THR A 113 -3.26 18.08 2.54
CA THR A 113 -4.04 16.97 3.10
C THR A 113 -3.29 15.66 2.84
N MET A 114 -3.40 14.72 3.77
CA MET A 114 -2.86 13.38 3.65
C MET A 114 -3.96 12.34 3.84
N LEU A 115 -3.92 11.26 3.03
CA LEU A 115 -4.77 10.08 3.12
C LEU A 115 -3.88 8.86 3.28
N ALA A 116 -3.98 8.20 4.42
CA ALA A 116 -3.41 6.87 4.58
C ALA A 116 -4.40 5.81 4.08
N MET A 117 -3.86 4.75 3.51
CA MET A 117 -4.63 3.61 3.01
C MET A 117 -3.84 2.33 3.27
N ASP A 118 -4.51 1.29 3.76
CA ASP A 118 -3.88 -0.02 3.87
C ASP A 118 -3.41 -0.52 2.49
N SER A 119 -2.18 -1.06 2.43
CA SER A 119 -1.58 -1.56 1.19
C SER A 119 -2.48 -2.57 0.49
N VAL A 120 -3.10 -3.48 1.24
CA VAL A 120 -4.01 -4.50 0.70
C VAL A 120 -5.28 -3.90 0.09
N MET A 121 -5.87 -2.87 0.72
CA MET A 121 -7.01 -2.14 0.15
C MET A 121 -6.63 -1.39 -1.12
N ALA A 122 -5.45 -0.78 -1.13
CA ALA A 122 -4.93 -0.12 -2.32
C ALA A 122 -4.72 -1.13 -3.47
N ILE A 123 -4.20 -2.33 -3.19
CA ILE A 123 -4.05 -3.42 -4.17
C ILE A 123 -5.40 -3.78 -4.79
N VAL A 124 -6.45 -3.98 -3.99
CA VAL A 124 -7.79 -4.28 -4.48
C VAL A 124 -8.31 -3.17 -5.39
N LEU A 125 -8.15 -1.91 -4.99
CA LEU A 125 -8.53 -0.77 -5.84
C LEU A 125 -7.75 -0.74 -7.16
N ALA A 126 -6.47 -1.09 -7.16
CA ALA A 126 -5.65 -1.11 -8.37
C ALA A 126 -6.11 -2.15 -9.39
N THR A 127 -6.52 -3.32 -8.93
CA THR A 127 -6.93 -4.43 -9.77
C THR A 127 -8.36 -4.29 -10.27
N GLY A 128 -9.20 -3.52 -9.57
CA GLY A 128 -10.64 -3.44 -9.82
C GLY A 128 -11.39 -4.70 -9.38
N ALA A 129 -10.76 -5.53 -8.53
CA ALA A 129 -11.46 -6.63 -7.90
C ALA A 129 -12.61 -6.09 -7.03
N ASP A 130 -13.69 -6.86 -6.98
CA ASP A 130 -14.88 -6.50 -6.20
C ASP A 130 -14.59 -6.71 -4.69
N PRO A 131 -14.47 -5.64 -3.89
CA PRO A 131 -14.18 -5.74 -2.46
C PRO A 131 -15.36 -6.24 -1.63
N PHE A 132 -16.57 -6.29 -2.20
CA PHE A 132 -17.75 -6.78 -1.50
C PHE A 132 -17.85 -8.30 -1.50
N ARG A 133 -17.14 -8.96 -2.40
CA ARG A 133 -17.05 -10.43 -2.44
C ARG A 133 -15.80 -10.90 -1.69
N PRO A 134 -15.85 -12.08 -1.04
CA PRO A 134 -14.69 -12.64 -0.35
C PRO A 134 -13.45 -12.67 -1.24
N LEU A 135 -12.36 -12.10 -0.77
CA LEU A 135 -11.09 -11.99 -1.48
C LEU A 135 -9.93 -12.13 -0.50
N LEU A 136 -9.04 -13.09 -0.76
CA LEU A 136 -7.79 -13.23 -0.02
C LEU A 136 -6.69 -12.47 -0.80
N VAL A 137 -6.10 -11.48 -0.16
CA VAL A 137 -4.99 -10.68 -0.73
C VAL A 137 -3.70 -11.03 -0.02
N ILE A 138 -2.66 -11.29 -0.81
CA ILE A 138 -1.29 -11.54 -0.33
C ILE A 138 -0.41 -10.46 -0.95
N ASP A 139 0.14 -9.55 -0.16
CA ASP A 139 1.18 -8.61 -0.59
C ASP A 139 2.55 -9.15 -0.16
N LEU A 140 3.28 -9.73 -1.12
CA LEU A 140 4.59 -10.33 -0.90
C LEU A 140 5.70 -9.34 -1.28
N GLY A 141 6.15 -8.60 -0.31
CA GLY A 141 7.22 -7.61 -0.44
C GLY A 141 8.63 -8.20 -0.34
N ALA A 142 9.61 -7.31 -0.18
CA ALA A 142 11.03 -7.70 -0.04
C ALA A 142 11.34 -8.28 1.36
N HIS A 143 10.80 -7.70 2.43
CA HIS A 143 11.06 -8.06 3.82
C HIS A 143 9.76 -8.10 4.66
N LEU A 144 8.63 -7.96 4.04
CA LEU A 144 7.32 -7.98 4.69
C LEU A 144 6.34 -8.71 3.79
N THR A 145 5.55 -9.58 4.38
CA THR A 145 4.39 -10.22 3.75
C THR A 145 3.15 -9.85 4.53
N GLU A 146 2.13 -9.40 3.82
CA GLU A 146 0.82 -9.08 4.38
C GLU A 146 -0.22 -10.02 3.78
N VAL A 147 -1.08 -10.55 4.61
CA VAL A 147 -2.20 -11.41 4.21
C VAL A 147 -3.47 -10.82 4.80
N ALA A 148 -4.46 -10.60 3.97
CA ALA A 148 -5.75 -10.08 4.42
C ALA A 148 -6.92 -10.79 3.72
N LEU A 149 -7.95 -11.12 4.49
CA LEU A 149 -9.25 -11.53 3.98
C LEU A 149 -10.15 -10.31 3.96
N LEU A 150 -10.67 -9.99 2.78
CA LEU A 150 -11.61 -8.89 2.59
C LEU A 150 -12.98 -9.44 2.18
N ALA A 151 -14.02 -8.82 2.65
CA ALA A 151 -15.39 -8.98 2.16
C ALA A 151 -16.23 -7.78 2.62
N GLU A 152 -17.36 -7.54 1.98
CA GLU A 152 -18.30 -6.46 2.32
C GLU A 152 -17.68 -5.05 2.28
N GLY A 153 -16.59 -4.90 1.54
CA GLY A 153 -15.87 -3.64 1.39
C GLY A 153 -14.85 -3.35 2.50
N ASP A 154 -14.63 -4.30 3.42
CA ASP A 154 -13.76 -4.12 4.58
C ASP A 154 -12.76 -5.28 4.74
N ILE A 155 -11.74 -5.07 5.58
CA ILE A 155 -10.79 -6.10 5.99
C ILE A 155 -11.39 -6.85 7.18
N LEU A 156 -11.75 -8.12 6.98
CA LEU A 156 -12.33 -8.95 8.04
C LEU A 156 -11.26 -9.44 9.01
N THR A 157 -10.13 -9.89 8.49
CA THR A 157 -8.97 -10.30 9.28
C THR A 157 -7.69 -10.11 8.47
N ALA A 158 -6.58 -9.88 9.14
CA ALA A 158 -5.28 -9.73 8.50
C ALA A 158 -4.16 -10.30 9.38
N ARG A 159 -3.02 -10.61 8.74
CA ARG A 159 -1.75 -10.93 9.39
C ARG A 159 -0.61 -10.24 8.65
N ARG A 160 0.43 -9.96 9.40
CA ARG A 160 1.65 -9.35 8.88
C ARG A 160 2.85 -10.13 9.39
N GLU A 161 3.67 -10.60 8.46
CA GLU A 161 4.86 -11.40 8.74
C GLU A 161 6.11 -10.68 8.29
N VAL A 162 7.11 -10.67 9.16
CA VAL A 162 8.41 -10.03 8.91
C VAL A 162 9.28 -10.99 8.11
N MET A 163 8.85 -11.27 6.89
CA MET A 163 9.54 -12.11 5.89
C MET A 163 9.18 -11.64 4.48
N GLY A 164 10.05 -11.89 3.52
CA GLY A 164 9.80 -11.53 2.13
C GLY A 164 10.82 -12.13 1.16
N THR A 165 10.83 -11.63 -0.06
CA THR A 165 11.65 -12.21 -1.15
C THR A 165 13.15 -12.04 -0.97
N ARG A 166 13.61 -11.13 -0.10
CA ARG A 166 15.02 -10.95 0.22
C ARG A 166 15.50 -11.86 1.37
N ASP A 167 14.58 -12.43 2.13
CA ASP A 167 14.90 -13.40 3.17
C ASP A 167 15.09 -14.83 2.57
N LEU A 168 15.13 -14.94 1.23
CA LEU A 168 15.43 -16.19 0.51
C LEU A 168 16.95 -16.53 0.51
N GLU A 169 17.81 -15.68 1.06
CA GLU A 169 19.21 -16.02 1.32
C GLU A 169 19.23 -17.17 2.35
N GLY A 170 19.46 -18.40 1.88
CA GLY A 170 19.42 -19.63 2.70
C GLY A 170 18.04 -20.32 2.79
N SER A 171 17.03 -19.85 2.06
CA SER A 171 15.69 -20.45 1.94
C SER A 171 15.29 -20.59 0.49
N THR A 172 14.37 -21.51 0.18
CA THR A 172 13.85 -21.70 -1.18
C THR A 172 12.51 -20.97 -1.38
N PRO A 173 12.10 -20.75 -2.64
CA PRO A 173 10.73 -20.29 -2.91
C PRO A 173 9.65 -21.20 -2.30
N ALA A 174 9.91 -22.51 -2.23
CA ALA A 174 8.99 -23.48 -1.62
C ALA A 174 8.87 -23.27 -0.09
N ASP A 175 9.96 -22.92 0.58
CA ASP A 175 9.95 -22.63 2.03
C ASP A 175 9.15 -21.37 2.34
N LEU A 176 9.33 -20.32 1.53
CA LEU A 176 8.56 -19.09 1.68
C LEU A 176 7.06 -19.31 1.42
N ALA A 177 6.74 -20.06 0.36
CA ALA A 177 5.36 -20.43 0.06
C ALA A 177 4.73 -21.27 1.19
N THR A 178 5.49 -22.20 1.78
CA THR A 178 5.05 -23.00 2.93
C THR A 178 4.74 -22.12 4.14
N LYS A 179 5.61 -21.14 4.44
CA LYS A 179 5.39 -20.19 5.54
C LYS A 179 4.12 -19.35 5.31
N ILE A 180 3.93 -18.83 4.10
CA ILE A 180 2.73 -18.04 3.76
C ILE A 180 1.46 -18.92 3.88
N ALA A 181 1.48 -20.14 3.37
CA ALA A 181 0.36 -21.07 3.51
C ALA A 181 0.06 -21.40 4.99
N SER A 182 1.09 -21.52 5.82
CA SER A 182 0.94 -21.71 7.27
C SER A 182 0.29 -20.49 7.94
N VAL A 183 0.63 -19.27 7.53
CA VAL A 183 -0.04 -18.04 8.01
C VAL A 183 -1.52 -18.07 7.68
N ILE A 184 -1.88 -18.39 6.44
CA ILE A 184 -3.28 -18.47 6.02
C ILE A 184 -4.02 -19.56 6.79
N THR A 185 -3.43 -20.74 6.93
CA THR A 185 -4.00 -21.83 7.72
C THR A 185 -4.21 -21.43 9.19
N HIS A 186 -3.25 -20.67 9.75
CA HIS A 186 -3.36 -20.15 11.10
C HIS A 186 -4.54 -19.16 11.21
N MET A 187 -4.67 -18.25 10.24
CA MET A 187 -5.80 -17.30 10.19
C MET A 187 -7.14 -18.05 10.16
N MET A 188 -7.28 -19.05 9.29
CA MET A 188 -8.52 -19.87 9.18
C MET A 188 -8.88 -20.59 10.46
N ARG A 189 -7.88 -21.00 11.26
CA ARG A 189 -8.12 -21.69 12.54
C ARG A 189 -8.50 -20.75 13.67
N HIS A 190 -7.92 -19.55 13.72
CA HIS A 190 -8.13 -18.59 14.81
C HIS A 190 -9.31 -17.66 14.53
N ASP A 191 -9.55 -17.35 13.27
CA ASP A 191 -10.67 -16.55 12.80
C ASP A 191 -11.49 -17.41 11.80
N PRO A 192 -12.33 -18.35 12.25
CA PRO A 192 -12.99 -19.33 11.39
C PRO A 192 -14.13 -18.70 10.59
N LEU A 193 -13.75 -17.83 9.63
CA LEU A 193 -14.68 -17.13 8.75
C LEU A 193 -14.96 -17.98 7.49
N PRO A 194 -16.23 -18.27 7.16
CA PRO A 194 -16.58 -19.06 5.97
C PRO A 194 -16.09 -18.40 4.67
N GLN A 195 -15.93 -17.10 4.64
CA GLN A 195 -15.41 -16.32 3.51
C GLN A 195 -14.01 -16.75 3.05
N PHE A 196 -13.22 -17.44 3.90
CA PHE A 196 -11.93 -18.00 3.48
C PHE A 196 -12.08 -19.02 2.36
N PHE A 197 -13.07 -19.90 2.45
CA PHE A 197 -13.30 -20.93 1.43
C PHE A 197 -13.67 -20.30 0.10
N ASP A 198 -14.60 -19.36 0.08
CA ASP A 198 -14.99 -18.63 -1.12
C ASP A 198 -13.82 -17.84 -1.74
N ALA A 199 -12.98 -17.24 -0.89
CA ALA A 199 -11.82 -16.49 -1.34
C ALA A 199 -10.73 -17.40 -1.93
N LEU A 200 -10.52 -18.59 -1.37
CA LEU A 200 -9.59 -19.60 -1.90
C LEU A 200 -10.11 -20.18 -3.22
N ASP A 201 -11.39 -20.51 -3.32
CA ASP A 201 -12.01 -21.00 -4.55
C ASP A 201 -11.93 -19.99 -5.71
N ARG A 202 -12.04 -18.70 -5.41
CA ARG A 202 -11.86 -17.62 -6.39
C ARG A 202 -10.42 -17.42 -6.81
N GLY A 203 -9.48 -17.91 -6.03
CA GLY A 203 -8.05 -17.74 -6.18
C GLY A 203 -7.54 -16.48 -5.48
N PRO A 204 -6.59 -16.64 -4.55
CA PRO A 204 -5.94 -15.53 -3.85
C PRO A 204 -5.27 -14.55 -4.81
N LEU A 205 -5.41 -13.26 -4.55
CA LEU A 205 -4.74 -12.18 -5.29
C LEU A 205 -3.35 -11.96 -4.73
N LEU A 206 -2.31 -12.14 -5.56
CA LEU A 206 -0.92 -11.95 -5.17
C LEU A 206 -0.36 -10.64 -5.75
N ALA A 207 0.12 -9.76 -4.87
CA ALA A 207 0.79 -8.51 -5.20
C ALA A 207 2.21 -8.45 -4.61
N GLY A 208 2.85 -7.29 -4.75
CA GLY A 208 4.23 -7.09 -4.31
C GLY A 208 5.27 -7.60 -5.31
N GLY A 209 6.54 -7.43 -4.96
CA GLY A 209 7.67 -7.88 -5.80
C GLY A 209 7.76 -9.40 -5.94
N GLY A 210 7.23 -10.15 -4.98
CA GLY A 210 7.21 -11.61 -4.99
C GLY A 210 6.32 -12.18 -6.10
N ALA A 211 5.28 -11.48 -6.49
CA ALA A 211 4.38 -11.89 -7.57
C ALA A 211 5.04 -11.84 -8.98
N LEU A 212 6.21 -11.22 -9.09
CA LEU A 212 7.01 -11.24 -10.32
C LEU A 212 7.85 -12.52 -10.48
N ARG A 213 7.81 -13.41 -9.50
CA ARG A 213 8.56 -14.67 -9.52
C ARG A 213 7.60 -15.82 -9.80
N PRO A 214 7.62 -16.41 -11.02
CA PRO A 214 6.70 -17.49 -11.41
C PRO A 214 6.79 -18.70 -10.47
N GLU A 215 7.99 -19.00 -9.96
CA GLU A 215 8.22 -20.11 -9.04
C GLU A 215 7.44 -19.91 -7.72
N LEU A 216 7.39 -18.68 -7.18
CA LEU A 216 6.61 -18.38 -5.98
C LEU A 216 5.12 -18.50 -6.22
N VAL A 217 4.63 -18.01 -7.37
CA VAL A 217 3.22 -18.14 -7.76
C VAL A 217 2.84 -19.61 -7.84
N HIS A 218 3.66 -20.42 -8.52
CA HIS A 218 3.44 -21.85 -8.64
C HIS A 218 3.44 -22.58 -7.28
N GLN A 219 4.45 -22.32 -6.46
CA GLN A 219 4.57 -22.95 -5.13
C GLN A 219 3.41 -22.53 -4.21
N LEU A 220 2.98 -21.27 -4.23
CA LEU A 220 1.83 -20.81 -3.47
C LEU A 220 0.54 -21.49 -3.93
N SER A 221 0.31 -21.58 -5.25
CA SER A 221 -0.87 -22.25 -5.80
C SER A 221 -0.92 -23.71 -5.37
N ALA A 222 0.22 -24.41 -5.43
CA ALA A 222 0.31 -25.80 -5.01
C ALA A 222 0.04 -25.99 -3.50
N ARG A 223 0.56 -25.09 -2.64
CA ARG A 223 0.39 -25.18 -1.18
C ARG A 223 -0.99 -24.78 -0.70
N LEU A 224 -1.63 -23.84 -1.39
CA LEU A 224 -2.98 -23.37 -1.05
C LEU A 224 -4.07 -24.22 -1.71
N HIS A 225 -3.71 -25.13 -2.61
CA HIS A 225 -4.65 -25.87 -3.45
C HIS A 225 -5.66 -24.95 -4.16
N ALA A 226 -5.20 -23.76 -4.57
CA ALA A 226 -6.01 -22.69 -5.14
C ALA A 226 -5.22 -21.95 -6.24
N PRO A 227 -5.85 -21.49 -7.31
CA PRO A 227 -5.16 -20.78 -8.39
C PRO A 227 -4.80 -19.36 -7.95
N VAL A 228 -3.58 -19.16 -7.44
CA VAL A 228 -3.08 -17.84 -7.05
C VAL A 228 -2.97 -16.94 -8.29
N GLN A 229 -3.56 -15.76 -8.22
CA GLN A 229 -3.65 -14.80 -9.32
C GLN A 229 -2.73 -13.61 -9.09
N PRO A 230 -1.64 -13.46 -9.85
CA PRO A 230 -0.82 -12.25 -9.79
C PRO A 230 -1.62 -11.01 -10.22
N ALA A 231 -1.55 -9.94 -9.42
CA ALA A 231 -2.14 -8.66 -9.78
C ALA A 231 -1.47 -8.08 -11.05
N PRO A 232 -2.19 -7.33 -11.89
CA PRO A 232 -1.56 -6.58 -12.98
C PRO A 232 -0.51 -5.62 -12.45
N GLN A 233 0.74 -5.68 -12.96
CA GLN A 233 1.89 -4.91 -12.48
C GLN A 233 2.02 -5.00 -10.93
N PRO A 234 2.21 -6.19 -10.38
CA PRO A 234 1.97 -6.49 -8.97
C PRO A 234 2.86 -5.68 -8.03
N HIS A 235 4.09 -5.37 -8.45
CA HIS A 235 5.06 -4.59 -7.66
C HIS A 235 4.67 -3.11 -7.48
N THR A 236 3.74 -2.59 -8.27
CA THR A 236 3.23 -1.21 -8.19
C THR A 236 1.75 -1.15 -7.82
N ALA A 237 1.13 -2.28 -7.53
CA ALA A 237 -0.33 -2.35 -7.33
C ALA A 237 -0.79 -1.45 -6.17
N ALA A 238 -0.12 -1.50 -5.02
CA ALA A 238 -0.47 -0.65 -3.88
C ALA A 238 -0.40 0.85 -4.24
N LEU A 239 0.70 1.31 -4.87
CA LEU A 239 0.82 2.69 -5.33
C LEU A 239 -0.29 3.09 -6.31
N ARG A 240 -0.58 2.22 -7.29
CA ARG A 240 -1.61 2.49 -8.31
C ARG A 240 -3.00 2.61 -7.72
N GLY A 241 -3.28 1.79 -6.70
CA GLY A 241 -4.54 1.88 -5.95
C GLY A 241 -4.65 3.18 -5.18
N ALA A 242 -3.60 3.58 -4.47
CA ALA A 242 -3.55 4.87 -3.78
C ALA A 242 -3.72 6.05 -4.76
N ALA A 243 -3.07 6.00 -5.94
CA ALA A 243 -3.24 7.00 -6.98
C ALA A 243 -4.67 7.02 -7.56
N ARG A 244 -5.31 5.84 -7.70
CA ARG A 244 -6.70 5.74 -8.17
C ARG A 244 -7.67 6.34 -7.14
N ALA A 245 -7.52 6.00 -5.86
CA ALA A 245 -8.32 6.57 -4.78
C ALA A 245 -8.20 8.09 -4.73
N LEU A 246 -6.98 8.60 -4.85
CA LEU A 246 -6.70 10.03 -4.84
C LEU A 246 -7.37 10.75 -6.02
N ARG A 247 -7.27 10.19 -7.23
CA ARG A 247 -7.96 10.73 -8.41
C ARG A 247 -9.48 10.72 -8.25
N SER A 248 -10.05 9.61 -7.79
CA SER A 248 -11.50 9.50 -7.55
C SER A 248 -11.97 10.54 -6.55
N ALA A 249 -11.20 10.72 -5.46
CA ALA A 249 -11.50 11.72 -4.45
C ALA A 249 -11.43 13.15 -5.01
N GLN A 250 -10.45 13.49 -5.86
CA GLN A 250 -10.35 14.82 -6.49
C GLN A 250 -11.49 15.13 -7.49
N HIS A 251 -12.07 14.10 -8.08
CA HIS A 251 -13.18 14.25 -9.04
C HIS A 251 -14.56 14.06 -8.40
N HIS A 252 -14.63 13.85 -7.09
CA HIS A 252 -15.91 13.63 -6.43
C HIS A 252 -16.86 14.82 -6.60
N PRO A 253 -18.15 14.60 -6.94
CA PRO A 253 -19.12 15.67 -7.19
C PRO A 253 -19.29 16.68 -6.04
N SER A 254 -19.12 16.23 -4.79
CA SER A 254 -19.20 17.10 -3.60
C SER A 254 -18.13 18.19 -3.53
N LEU A 255 -17.13 18.16 -4.44
CA LEU A 255 -16.09 19.17 -4.58
C LEU A 255 -16.40 20.18 -5.68
N GLY A 256 -17.58 20.11 -6.31
CA GLY A 256 -18.07 21.13 -7.22
C GLY A 256 -18.20 22.50 -6.53
N PRO A 257 -18.23 23.62 -7.28
CA PRO A 257 -18.64 24.89 -6.71
C PRO A 257 -20.01 24.69 -6.04
N PRO A 258 -20.28 25.37 -4.91
CA PRO A 258 -21.61 25.33 -4.33
C PRO A 258 -22.59 25.68 -5.43
N LEU A 259 -23.64 24.86 -5.60
CA LEU A 259 -24.78 25.22 -6.45
C LEU A 259 -25.25 26.59 -5.96
N HIS A 260 -24.99 27.62 -6.72
CA HIS A 260 -25.68 28.89 -6.54
C HIS A 260 -27.14 28.57 -6.81
N LEU A 261 -27.91 28.39 -5.75
CA LEU A 261 -29.34 28.54 -5.84
C LEU A 261 -29.56 29.98 -6.35
N ALA A 262 -29.93 30.11 -7.62
CA ALA A 262 -30.37 31.37 -8.17
C ALA A 262 -31.60 31.82 -7.37
N PRO A 263 -31.76 33.13 -7.13
CA PRO A 263 -32.85 33.70 -6.36
C PRO A 263 -34.22 33.42 -6.96
#